data_36f5e83b48ea284dce3cd9f3ee48980d
#
_entry.id   36f5e83b48ea284dce3cd9f3ee48980d
#
_cell.length_a   1.000
_cell.length_b   1.000
_cell.length_c   1.000
_cell.angle_alpha   90.00
_cell.angle_beta   90.00
_cell.angle_gamma   90.00
#
_symmetry.space_group_name_H-M   'P 1'
#
loop_
_entity.id
_entity.type
_entity.pdbx_description
1 polymer ?
#
loop_
_entity_poly.entity_id
_entity_poly.type
_entity_poly.pdbx_seq_one_letter_code
_entity_poly.pdbx_strand_id
1 'polypeptide(L)'
;MKIKPTGDLALIKKINTAIVLEAVLKHAPLSRAQISELTGLNKATVSSLVQDLIDSHLVLENGPGQSSGGRKPVMLLFNGTAGYAVGIDLGVNYIRGMLVDMEGNVIAELQRGLKQNSEQQRGLDLQNAELQRGLNLQNAEQAIDQLTSCIELLIKEAPNSPYGIVGIGVGVPGIVDDNGTILFAPNLKWRQVELQKQLEERFGLPVTIDNEANAGAQGEQKYGAGRGIPNQIYVSVGIGIGTGIILNKELYKGTSGFSGELGHLSIEYDGKPCSCGNRGCWELYASENALLERASLLGYESLEELLEAAAEDDERVVALIRSIGDYLGAGIANIVNVFNPDVVIIGNRMSRAAQWLEPAVQAAVDQRTLPYHRERMRILFAELKDQSAVRGAAYYAISTFFSKIKSGQ
;
A
#
# COMPACT_ATOMS: atom_id res chain seq x y z
N MET A 1 -38.34 22.09 -24.22
CA MET A 1 -37.12 22.91 -24.11
C MET A 1 -36.37 22.48 -22.87
N LYS A 2 -35.32 21.64 -22.97
CA LYS A 2 -34.53 21.21 -21.82
C LYS A 2 -33.54 22.34 -21.47
N ILE A 3 -33.75 22.98 -20.34
CA ILE A 3 -32.81 23.97 -19.77
C ILE A 3 -31.52 23.20 -19.48
N LYS A 4 -30.41 23.51 -20.21
CA LYS A 4 -29.08 23.05 -19.82
C LYS A 4 -28.76 23.69 -18.48
N PRO A 5 -28.35 22.93 -17.44
CA PRO A 5 -27.91 23.54 -16.21
C PRO A 5 -26.74 24.47 -16.51
N THR A 6 -26.91 25.75 -16.30
CA THR A 6 -25.80 26.73 -16.23
C THR A 6 -24.89 26.25 -15.14
N GLY A 7 -23.59 26.09 -15.44
CA GLY A 7 -22.63 25.53 -14.49
C GLY A 7 -22.73 26.28 -13.16
N ASP A 8 -22.99 25.52 -12.10
CA ASP A 8 -23.06 26.05 -10.74
C ASP A 8 -21.70 26.73 -10.42
N LEU A 9 -21.73 28.01 -10.13
CA LEU A 9 -20.53 28.81 -9.79
C LEU A 9 -19.76 28.18 -8.63
N ALA A 10 -20.46 27.53 -7.70
CA ALA A 10 -19.84 26.79 -6.61
C ALA A 10 -19.08 25.56 -7.12
N LEU A 11 -19.62 24.82 -8.08
CA LEU A 11 -18.94 23.70 -8.71
C LEU A 11 -17.69 24.14 -9.48
N ILE A 12 -17.79 25.23 -10.24
CA ILE A 12 -16.64 25.80 -10.97
C ILE A 12 -15.54 26.23 -9.98
N LYS A 13 -15.91 26.90 -8.87
CA LYS A 13 -14.96 27.29 -7.83
C LYS A 13 -14.26 26.06 -7.24
N LYS A 14 -15.00 24.98 -6.92
CA LYS A 14 -14.45 23.71 -6.39
C LYS A 14 -13.43 23.10 -7.35
N ILE A 15 -13.80 22.96 -8.63
CA ILE A 15 -12.91 22.41 -9.67
C ILE A 15 -11.62 23.26 -9.75
N ASN A 16 -11.74 24.57 -9.79
CA ASN A 16 -10.58 25.45 -9.88
C ASN A 16 -9.73 25.39 -8.60
N THR A 17 -10.32 25.28 -7.40
CA THR A 17 -9.60 25.07 -6.15
C THR A 17 -8.79 23.76 -6.19
N ALA A 18 -9.40 22.68 -6.67
CA ALA A 18 -8.72 21.39 -6.83
C ALA A 18 -7.52 21.50 -7.78
N ILE A 19 -7.69 22.17 -8.92
CA ILE A 19 -6.62 22.40 -9.91
C ILE A 19 -5.46 23.20 -9.29
N VAL A 20 -5.76 24.29 -8.57
CA VAL A 20 -4.73 25.13 -7.91
C VAL A 20 -4.02 24.34 -6.81
N LEU A 21 -4.75 23.61 -5.96
CA LEU A 21 -4.16 22.78 -4.91
C LEU A 21 -3.26 21.68 -5.50
N GLU A 22 -3.70 21.03 -6.59
CA GLU A 22 -2.91 20.01 -7.27
C GLU A 22 -1.62 20.59 -7.87
N ALA A 23 -1.67 21.79 -8.44
CA ALA A 23 -0.48 22.50 -8.93
C ALA A 23 0.53 22.73 -7.80
N VAL A 24 0.06 23.18 -6.62
CA VAL A 24 0.91 23.38 -5.44
C VAL A 24 1.47 22.06 -4.95
N LEU A 25 0.65 21.01 -4.79
CA LEU A 25 1.09 19.68 -4.33
C LEU A 25 2.16 19.04 -5.22
N LYS A 26 2.11 19.31 -6.54
CA LYS A 26 3.03 18.66 -7.50
C LYS A 26 4.30 19.47 -7.79
N HIS A 27 4.22 20.79 -7.70
CA HIS A 27 5.24 21.68 -8.26
C HIS A 27 5.76 22.75 -7.30
N ALA A 28 5.31 22.76 -6.03
CA ALA A 28 5.83 23.73 -5.06
C ALA A 28 7.37 23.62 -4.91
N PRO A 29 8.07 24.75 -4.68
CA PRO A 29 7.54 26.09 -4.43
C PRO A 29 7.13 26.83 -5.71
N LEU A 30 5.94 27.44 -5.73
CA LEU A 30 5.38 28.19 -6.87
C LEU A 30 4.89 29.56 -6.47
N SER A 31 4.99 30.54 -7.37
CA SER A 31 4.30 31.83 -7.24
C SER A 31 2.89 31.77 -7.82
N ARG A 32 2.00 32.71 -7.40
CA ARG A 32 0.66 32.86 -7.98
C ARG A 32 0.69 33.02 -9.51
N ALA A 33 1.72 33.68 -10.04
CA ALA A 33 1.89 33.88 -11.49
C ALA A 33 2.20 32.53 -12.20
N GLN A 34 3.10 31.74 -11.65
CA GLN A 34 3.41 30.39 -12.17
C GLN A 34 2.21 29.43 -12.08
N ILE A 35 1.41 29.50 -10.99
CA ILE A 35 0.16 28.75 -10.90
C ILE A 35 -0.81 29.16 -12.00
N SER A 36 -0.95 30.47 -12.27
CA SER A 36 -1.80 30.96 -13.36
C SER A 36 -1.33 30.44 -14.74
N GLU A 37 -0.02 30.41 -14.98
CA GLU A 37 0.57 29.88 -16.21
C GLU A 37 0.35 28.37 -16.36
N LEU A 38 0.62 27.60 -15.30
CA LEU A 38 0.47 26.13 -15.30
C LEU A 38 -0.99 25.68 -15.46
N THR A 39 -1.92 26.39 -14.83
CA THR A 39 -3.33 25.99 -14.78
C THR A 39 -4.19 26.61 -15.89
N GLY A 40 -3.70 27.66 -16.56
CA GLY A 40 -4.47 28.45 -17.51
C GLY A 40 -5.54 29.34 -16.87
N LEU A 41 -5.66 29.37 -15.55
CA LEU A 41 -6.59 30.23 -14.82
C LEU A 41 -6.09 31.71 -14.79
N ASN A 42 -7.00 32.65 -14.85
CA ASN A 42 -6.60 34.05 -14.77
C ASN A 42 -6.03 34.41 -13.38
N LYS A 43 -5.15 35.41 -13.34
CA LYS A 43 -4.41 35.86 -12.15
C LYS A 43 -5.31 36.24 -10.96
N ALA A 44 -6.48 36.85 -11.22
CA ALA A 44 -7.41 37.25 -10.18
C ALA A 44 -8.06 36.02 -9.52
N THR A 45 -8.48 35.05 -10.33
CA THR A 45 -9.03 33.77 -9.85
C THR A 45 -7.99 33.02 -9.03
N VAL A 46 -6.76 32.87 -9.54
CA VAL A 46 -5.67 32.22 -8.79
C VAL A 46 -5.40 32.91 -7.46
N SER A 47 -5.36 34.27 -7.46
CA SER A 47 -5.11 35.02 -6.21
C SER A 47 -6.19 34.76 -5.16
N SER A 48 -7.46 34.73 -5.56
CA SER A 48 -8.57 34.43 -4.65
C SER A 48 -8.51 33.03 -4.13
N LEU A 49 -8.29 32.01 -5.01
CA LEU A 49 -8.25 30.60 -4.62
C LEU A 49 -7.04 30.28 -3.74
N VAL A 50 -5.88 30.87 -4.03
CA VAL A 50 -4.69 30.72 -3.18
C VAL A 50 -4.94 31.34 -1.81
N GLN A 51 -5.64 32.49 -1.72
CA GLN A 51 -5.99 33.06 -0.42
C GLN A 51 -6.92 32.14 0.37
N ASP A 52 -7.95 31.57 -0.27
CA ASP A 52 -8.82 30.57 0.38
C ASP A 52 -8.02 29.37 0.91
N LEU A 53 -7.00 28.89 0.15
CA LEU A 53 -6.13 27.79 0.58
C LEU A 53 -5.17 28.18 1.72
N ILE A 54 -4.73 29.44 1.79
CA ILE A 54 -3.95 29.97 2.90
C ILE A 54 -4.83 30.08 4.15
N ASP A 55 -6.02 30.65 4.02
CA ASP A 55 -6.97 30.81 5.11
C ASP A 55 -7.43 29.47 5.68
N SER A 56 -7.47 28.43 4.85
CA SER A 56 -7.70 27.04 5.24
C SER A 56 -6.44 26.29 5.69
N HIS A 57 -5.32 26.96 5.86
CA HIS A 57 -4.04 26.40 6.30
C HIS A 57 -3.43 25.30 5.41
N LEU A 58 -3.91 25.12 4.18
CA LEU A 58 -3.38 24.10 3.24
C LEU A 58 -2.17 24.61 2.46
N VAL A 59 -2.00 25.94 2.35
CA VAL A 59 -0.89 26.57 1.64
C VAL A 59 -0.23 27.59 2.56
N LEU A 60 1.10 27.68 2.49
CA LEU A 60 1.92 28.62 3.22
C LEU A 60 2.66 29.56 2.26
N GLU A 61 2.89 30.80 2.69
CA GLU A 61 3.79 31.74 2.01
C GLU A 61 5.22 31.53 2.53
N ASN A 62 6.14 31.20 1.62
CA ASN A 62 7.55 30.89 1.91
C ASN A 62 8.49 32.02 1.45
N GLY A 63 8.18 33.24 1.81
CA GLY A 63 9.04 34.40 1.52
C GLY A 63 9.21 34.74 0.04
N PRO A 64 10.12 35.69 -0.26
CA PRO A 64 10.32 36.20 -1.63
C PRO A 64 11.18 35.21 -2.44
N GLY A 65 10.72 34.89 -3.66
CA GLY A 65 11.47 34.14 -4.65
C GLY A 65 12.53 34.97 -5.40
N GLN A 66 13.23 34.33 -6.35
CA GLN A 66 14.15 35.04 -7.25
C GLN A 66 13.36 35.87 -8.27
N SER A 67 13.85 37.08 -8.61
CA SER A 67 13.26 37.97 -9.60
C SER A 67 14.26 38.27 -10.69
N SER A 68 13.83 38.21 -11.94
CA SER A 68 14.59 38.65 -13.12
C SER A 68 14.42 40.13 -13.45
N GLY A 69 13.74 40.89 -12.59
CA GLY A 69 13.44 42.30 -12.71
C GLY A 69 12.03 42.59 -12.18
N GLY A 70 11.89 43.55 -11.26
CA GLY A 70 10.63 43.93 -10.63
C GLY A 70 10.45 43.38 -9.21
N ARG A 71 9.19 43.46 -8.68
CA ARG A 71 8.86 43.01 -7.32
C ARG A 71 9.02 41.48 -7.23
N LYS A 72 9.81 41.02 -6.26
CA LYS A 72 10.02 39.58 -6.02
C LYS A 72 8.67 38.87 -5.73
N PRO A 73 8.38 37.77 -6.42
CA PRO A 73 7.14 37.01 -6.16
C PRO A 73 7.20 36.31 -4.79
N VAL A 74 6.05 36.25 -4.12
CA VAL A 74 5.89 35.40 -2.91
C VAL A 74 5.74 33.98 -3.37
N MET A 75 6.57 33.08 -2.83
CA MET A 75 6.54 31.64 -3.10
C MET A 75 5.55 30.95 -2.18
N LEU A 76 4.87 29.95 -2.69
CA LEU A 76 3.84 29.18 -2.01
C LEU A 76 4.32 27.74 -1.86
N LEU A 77 4.08 27.17 -0.69
CA LEU A 77 4.32 25.75 -0.37
C LEU A 77 3.03 25.11 0.08
N PHE A 78 2.92 23.83 -0.13
CA PHE A 78 1.91 23.04 0.55
C PHE A 78 2.26 22.94 2.05
N ASN A 79 1.25 23.01 2.91
CA ASN A 79 1.44 22.83 4.36
C ASN A 79 1.26 21.37 4.74
N GLY A 80 2.33 20.57 4.64
CA GLY A 80 2.30 19.15 5.00
C GLY A 80 1.86 18.91 6.45
N THR A 81 2.17 19.86 7.35
CA THR A 81 1.83 19.73 8.79
C THR A 81 0.43 20.26 9.13
N ALA A 82 -0.40 20.60 8.15
CA ALA A 82 -1.79 21.03 8.39
C ALA A 82 -2.65 19.93 9.01
N GLY A 83 -2.30 18.65 8.79
CA GLY A 83 -2.96 17.49 9.36
C GLY A 83 -2.07 16.26 9.32
N TYR A 84 -2.52 15.19 9.94
CA TYR A 84 -1.79 13.92 10.04
C TYR A 84 -2.68 12.75 9.70
N ALA A 85 -2.09 11.68 9.19
CA ALA A 85 -2.79 10.43 8.88
C ALA A 85 -2.14 9.26 9.62
N VAL A 86 -2.98 8.30 10.02
CA VAL A 86 -2.51 7.02 10.58
C VAL A 86 -2.57 5.96 9.50
N GLY A 87 -1.46 5.29 9.26
CA GLY A 87 -1.37 4.08 8.43
C GLY A 87 -1.13 2.86 9.30
N ILE A 88 -1.81 1.78 9.00
CA ILE A 88 -1.61 0.48 9.67
C ILE A 88 -1.40 -0.61 8.62
N ASP A 89 -0.44 -1.46 8.87
CA ASP A 89 -0.25 -2.75 8.21
C ASP A 89 -0.55 -3.85 9.23
N LEU A 90 -1.70 -4.50 9.07
CA LEU A 90 -2.10 -5.64 9.87
C LEU A 90 -1.59 -6.93 9.22
N GLY A 91 -0.44 -7.39 9.65
CA GLY A 91 0.09 -8.68 9.23
C GLY A 91 -0.52 -9.85 9.99
N VAL A 92 -0.15 -11.07 9.61
CA VAL A 92 -0.61 -12.30 10.29
C VAL A 92 -0.10 -12.39 11.73
N ASN A 93 1.16 -11.98 11.96
CA ASN A 93 1.86 -12.11 13.23
C ASN A 93 2.28 -10.77 13.85
N TYR A 94 1.91 -9.65 13.22
CA TYR A 94 2.31 -8.32 13.67
C TYR A 94 1.28 -7.26 13.30
N ILE A 95 1.34 -6.14 14.00
CA ILE A 95 0.73 -4.87 13.62
C ILE A 95 1.86 -3.86 13.49
N ARG A 96 1.99 -3.23 12.33
CA ARG A 96 2.87 -2.08 12.14
C ARG A 96 2.00 -0.85 11.93
N GLY A 97 2.29 0.21 12.67
CA GLY A 97 1.59 1.47 12.59
C GLY A 97 2.54 2.64 12.35
N MET A 98 2.04 3.65 11.64
CA MET A 98 2.79 4.83 11.29
C MET A 98 1.89 6.07 11.34
N LEU A 99 2.37 7.12 11.97
CA LEU A 99 1.79 8.46 11.88
C LEU A 99 2.60 9.26 10.87
N VAL A 100 1.94 9.84 9.89
CA VAL A 100 2.59 10.66 8.86
C VAL A 100 1.91 12.03 8.75
N ASP A 101 2.65 13.03 8.27
CA ASP A 101 2.06 14.29 7.82
C ASP A 101 1.37 14.13 6.45
N MET A 102 0.76 15.19 5.92
CA MET A 102 0.02 15.14 4.66
C MET A 102 0.92 15.01 3.40
N GLU A 103 2.23 15.12 3.55
CA GLU A 103 3.22 14.82 2.50
C GLU A 103 3.74 13.38 2.58
N GLY A 104 3.40 12.66 3.67
CA GLY A 104 3.85 11.29 3.93
C GLY A 104 5.17 11.19 4.69
N ASN A 105 5.66 12.31 5.28
CA ASN A 105 6.81 12.26 6.18
C ASN A 105 6.42 11.60 7.50
N VAL A 106 7.27 10.69 7.96
CA VAL A 106 7.01 9.90 9.17
C VAL A 106 7.24 10.75 10.42
N ILE A 107 6.24 10.81 11.29
CA ILE A 107 6.27 11.50 12.59
C ILE A 107 6.52 10.51 13.72
N ALA A 108 5.84 9.37 13.69
CA ALA A 108 6.01 8.29 14.65
C ALA A 108 5.73 6.95 14.00
N GLU A 109 6.37 5.91 14.50
CA GLU A 109 6.15 4.52 14.08
C GLU A 109 6.13 3.59 15.28
N LEU A 110 5.40 2.49 15.15
CA LEU A 110 5.38 1.41 16.12
C LEU A 110 5.21 0.07 15.45
N GLN A 111 5.72 -0.98 16.08
CA GLN A 111 5.48 -2.35 15.68
C GLN A 111 5.19 -3.21 16.90
N ARG A 112 4.19 -4.08 16.81
CA ARG A 112 3.84 -5.04 17.85
C ARG A 112 3.64 -6.42 17.24
N GLY A 113 4.11 -7.47 17.94
CA GLY A 113 3.76 -8.84 17.63
C GLY A 113 2.31 -9.13 18.01
N LEU A 114 1.56 -9.77 17.13
CA LEU A 114 0.27 -10.36 17.46
C LEU A 114 0.50 -11.68 18.20
N LYS A 115 0.13 -11.74 19.48
CA LYS A 115 0.14 -13.00 20.23
C LYS A 115 -1.01 -13.88 19.75
N GLN A 116 -0.70 -14.92 18.98
CA GLN A 116 -1.63 -16.02 18.76
C GLN A 116 -1.56 -16.93 20.00
N ASN A 117 -2.71 -17.22 20.61
CA ASN A 117 -2.77 -18.20 21.70
C ASN A 117 -2.51 -19.62 21.10
N SER A 118 -1.25 -20.02 21.09
CA SER A 118 -0.78 -21.31 20.56
C SER A 118 -1.27 -22.52 21.38
N GLU A 119 -1.82 -22.32 22.56
CA GLU A 119 -2.29 -23.40 23.43
C GLU A 119 -3.67 -23.96 23.06
N GLN A 120 -4.50 -23.24 22.33
CA GLN A 120 -5.84 -23.70 21.89
C GLN A 120 -5.84 -24.50 20.58
N GLN A 121 -4.70 -24.64 19.91
CA GLN A 121 -4.62 -25.35 18.62
C GLN A 121 -4.35 -26.88 18.73
N ARG A 122 -4.04 -27.40 19.90
CA ARG A 122 -3.83 -28.85 20.10
C ARG A 122 -5.08 -29.49 20.68
N GLY A 123 -5.99 -29.95 19.84
CA GLY A 123 -7.01 -30.91 20.26
C GLY A 123 -8.47 -30.60 19.94
N LEU A 124 -8.79 -29.84 18.94
CA LEU A 124 -10.20 -29.64 18.50
C LEU A 124 -10.42 -30.28 17.12
N ASP A 125 -11.18 -31.39 17.16
CA ASP A 125 -11.74 -32.04 15.97
C ASP A 125 -12.73 -31.06 15.29
N LEU A 126 -12.43 -30.65 14.04
CA LEU A 126 -13.04 -29.53 13.34
C LEU A 126 -14.38 -29.85 12.68
N GLN A 127 -15.27 -30.56 13.34
CA GLN A 127 -16.58 -30.94 12.74
C GLN A 127 -17.74 -29.98 13.04
N ASN A 128 -17.57 -28.94 13.86
CA ASN A 128 -18.69 -28.06 14.26
C ASN A 128 -18.50 -26.63 13.72
N ALA A 129 -19.24 -26.27 12.66
CA ALA A 129 -19.15 -24.96 11.98
C ALA A 129 -19.50 -23.76 12.89
N GLU A 130 -20.37 -23.93 13.89
CA GLU A 130 -20.72 -22.89 14.86
C GLU A 130 -19.60 -22.63 15.87
N LEU A 131 -18.89 -23.68 16.32
CA LEU A 131 -17.74 -23.57 17.21
C LEU A 131 -16.57 -22.87 16.51
N GLN A 132 -16.34 -23.20 15.23
CA GLN A 132 -15.35 -22.52 14.41
C GLN A 132 -15.66 -21.05 14.21
N ARG A 133 -16.93 -20.66 14.06
CA ARG A 133 -17.37 -19.28 13.93
C ARG A 133 -17.13 -18.50 15.22
N GLY A 134 -17.44 -19.06 16.38
CA GLY A 134 -17.17 -18.45 17.69
C GLY A 134 -15.68 -18.24 17.97
N LEU A 135 -14.83 -19.23 17.67
CA LEU A 135 -13.37 -19.14 17.84
C LEU A 135 -12.75 -18.11 16.90
N ASN A 136 -13.24 -17.99 15.66
CA ASN A 136 -12.79 -17.01 14.70
C ASN A 136 -13.16 -15.58 15.11
N LEU A 137 -14.32 -15.35 15.69
CA LEU A 137 -14.77 -14.05 16.20
C LEU A 137 -13.93 -13.60 17.40
N GLN A 138 -13.68 -14.46 18.37
CA GLN A 138 -12.86 -14.14 19.55
C GLN A 138 -11.41 -13.76 19.15
N ASN A 139 -10.85 -14.45 18.16
CA ASN A 139 -9.51 -14.11 17.65
C ASN A 139 -9.50 -12.77 16.90
N ALA A 140 -10.57 -12.46 16.16
CA ALA A 140 -10.73 -11.17 15.50
C ALA A 140 -10.87 -10.02 16.52
N GLU A 141 -11.70 -10.16 17.55
CA GLU A 141 -11.89 -9.17 18.60
C GLU A 141 -10.57 -8.82 19.30
N GLN A 142 -9.79 -9.82 19.71
CA GLN A 142 -8.49 -9.59 20.35
C GLN A 142 -7.50 -8.85 19.43
N ALA A 143 -7.45 -9.19 18.15
CA ALA A 143 -6.58 -8.51 17.19
C ALA A 143 -7.06 -7.07 16.92
N ILE A 144 -8.38 -6.84 16.87
CA ILE A 144 -8.98 -5.51 16.71
C ILE A 144 -8.70 -4.65 17.94
N ASP A 145 -8.74 -5.19 19.16
CA ASP A 145 -8.39 -4.47 20.38
C ASP A 145 -6.90 -4.04 20.35
N GLN A 146 -6.00 -4.91 19.93
CA GLN A 146 -4.59 -4.58 19.79
C GLN A 146 -4.37 -3.53 18.68
N LEU A 147 -5.06 -3.66 17.55
CA LEU A 147 -5.06 -2.69 16.47
C LEU A 147 -5.54 -1.32 16.95
N THR A 148 -6.67 -1.28 17.64
CA THR A 148 -7.25 -0.06 18.25
C THR A 148 -6.26 0.60 19.20
N SER A 149 -5.64 -0.18 20.08
CA SER A 149 -4.60 0.33 20.98
C SER A 149 -3.39 0.92 20.25
N CYS A 150 -2.97 0.32 19.13
CA CYS A 150 -1.89 0.86 18.31
C CYS A 150 -2.28 2.20 17.68
N ILE A 151 -3.50 2.30 17.14
CA ILE A 151 -4.03 3.54 16.57
C ILE A 151 -4.10 4.65 17.64
N GLU A 152 -4.62 4.34 18.83
CA GLU A 152 -4.72 5.31 19.93
C GLU A 152 -3.35 5.86 20.34
N LEU A 153 -2.31 5.03 20.36
CA LEU A 153 -0.95 5.48 20.67
C LEU A 153 -0.43 6.44 19.61
N LEU A 154 -0.61 6.10 18.32
CA LEU A 154 -0.16 6.97 17.22
C LEU A 154 -0.92 8.30 17.20
N ILE A 155 -2.22 8.30 17.48
CA ILE A 155 -3.01 9.53 17.60
C ILE A 155 -2.49 10.45 18.70
N LYS A 156 -2.05 9.89 19.83
CA LYS A 156 -1.48 10.67 20.96
C LYS A 156 -0.14 11.32 20.60
N GLU A 157 0.63 10.75 19.69
CA GLU A 157 1.90 11.32 19.21
C GLU A 157 1.71 12.43 18.19
N ALA A 158 0.46 12.65 17.69
CA ALA A 158 0.21 13.65 16.68
C ALA A 158 0.40 15.08 17.23
N PRO A 159 1.22 15.91 16.58
CA PRO A 159 1.33 17.32 16.93
C PRO A 159 0.01 18.07 16.73
N ASN A 160 -0.18 19.16 17.45
CA ASN A 160 -1.34 20.04 17.22
C ASN A 160 -1.30 20.60 15.79
N SER A 161 -2.41 20.49 15.09
CA SER A 161 -2.53 20.97 13.69
C SER A 161 -3.96 21.40 13.38
N PRO A 162 -4.16 22.23 12.32
CA PRO A 162 -5.48 22.74 11.93
C PRO A 162 -6.52 21.64 11.69
N TYR A 163 -6.11 20.51 11.09
CA TYR A 163 -7.02 19.40 10.75
C TYR A 163 -6.90 18.19 11.68
N GLY A 164 -5.96 18.20 12.64
CA GLY A 164 -5.73 17.03 13.50
C GLY A 164 -5.41 15.77 12.69
N ILE A 165 -6.05 14.65 13.06
CA ILE A 165 -5.98 13.39 12.30
C ILE A 165 -7.02 13.44 11.17
N VAL A 166 -6.57 13.38 9.93
CA VAL A 166 -7.42 13.47 8.73
C VAL A 166 -8.07 12.14 8.35
N GLY A 167 -7.57 11.02 8.86
CA GLY A 167 -8.10 9.70 8.63
C GLY A 167 -7.14 8.58 9.03
N ILE A 168 -7.65 7.36 8.93
CA ILE A 168 -6.94 6.11 9.24
C ILE A 168 -7.02 5.22 8.00
N GLY A 169 -5.88 4.70 7.56
CA GLY A 169 -5.81 3.67 6.51
C GLY A 169 -5.28 2.37 7.09
N VAL A 170 -5.84 1.24 6.68
CA VAL A 170 -5.40 -0.09 7.14
C VAL A 170 -5.22 -1.03 5.96
N GLY A 171 -4.02 -1.59 5.82
CA GLY A 171 -3.74 -2.72 4.94
C GLY A 171 -3.95 -4.03 5.72
N VAL A 172 -4.69 -4.96 5.14
CA VAL A 172 -4.98 -6.26 5.76
C VAL A 172 -4.71 -7.42 4.79
N PRO A 173 -4.31 -8.61 5.25
CA PRO A 173 -4.23 -9.77 4.40
C PRO A 173 -5.63 -10.28 4.05
N GLY A 174 -5.84 -10.70 2.80
CA GLY A 174 -7.10 -11.30 2.34
C GLY A 174 -7.97 -10.37 1.50
N ILE A 175 -9.19 -10.80 1.28
CA ILE A 175 -10.16 -10.15 0.38
C ILE A 175 -10.99 -9.14 1.15
N VAL A 176 -11.00 -7.88 0.68
CA VAL A 176 -11.75 -6.75 1.27
C VAL A 176 -12.73 -6.22 0.22
N ASP A 177 -13.98 -5.97 0.61
CA ASP A 177 -14.97 -5.34 -0.28
C ASP A 177 -14.89 -3.80 -0.26
N ASP A 178 -15.69 -3.17 -1.10
CA ASP A 178 -15.73 -1.70 -1.23
C ASP A 178 -16.23 -0.96 0.04
N ASN A 179 -16.81 -1.70 1.00
CA ASN A 179 -17.25 -1.17 2.28
C ASN A 179 -16.21 -1.38 3.40
N GLY A 180 -15.02 -1.88 3.05
CA GLY A 180 -13.97 -2.19 4.01
C GLY A 180 -14.29 -3.38 4.92
N THR A 181 -15.19 -4.28 4.50
CA THR A 181 -15.44 -5.55 5.16
C THR A 181 -14.43 -6.57 4.72
N ILE A 182 -13.75 -7.20 5.65
CA ILE A 182 -12.87 -8.33 5.35
C ILE A 182 -13.74 -9.56 5.11
N LEU A 183 -13.94 -9.91 3.84
CA LEU A 183 -14.78 -11.05 3.45
C LEU A 183 -14.12 -12.37 3.83
N PHE A 184 -12.81 -12.47 3.59
CA PHE A 184 -12.04 -13.66 3.85
C PHE A 184 -10.55 -13.36 4.02
N ALA A 185 -9.99 -13.73 5.16
CA ALA A 185 -8.56 -13.67 5.45
C ALA A 185 -8.10 -15.00 6.06
N PRO A 186 -7.71 -16.00 5.23
CA PRO A 186 -7.44 -17.38 5.68
C PRO A 186 -6.34 -17.45 6.73
N ASN A 187 -5.28 -16.66 6.58
CA ASN A 187 -4.14 -16.64 7.50
C ASN A 187 -4.48 -16.03 8.87
N LEU A 188 -5.47 -15.13 8.94
CA LEU A 188 -6.04 -14.60 10.19
C LEU A 188 -7.22 -15.45 10.70
N LYS A 189 -7.71 -16.38 9.90
CA LYS A 189 -8.96 -17.14 10.14
C LYS A 189 -10.18 -16.23 10.27
N TRP A 190 -10.20 -15.08 9.60
CA TRP A 190 -11.31 -14.12 9.65
C TRP A 190 -12.26 -14.33 8.47
N ARG A 191 -13.55 -14.12 8.75
CA ARG A 191 -14.63 -14.10 7.75
C ARG A 191 -15.67 -13.06 8.14
N GLN A 192 -16.10 -12.23 7.17
CA GLN A 192 -17.16 -11.24 7.32
C GLN A 192 -16.92 -10.31 8.52
N VAL A 193 -15.73 -9.71 8.62
CA VAL A 193 -15.38 -8.76 9.68
C VAL A 193 -15.58 -7.33 9.16
N GLU A 194 -16.54 -6.59 9.71
CA GLU A 194 -16.85 -5.19 9.38
C GLU A 194 -15.82 -4.24 10.03
N LEU A 195 -14.55 -4.37 9.67
CA LEU A 195 -13.45 -3.66 10.35
C LEU A 195 -13.55 -2.14 10.17
N GLN A 196 -13.86 -1.67 8.95
CA GLN A 196 -13.97 -0.23 8.68
C GLN A 196 -15.00 0.42 9.58
N LYS A 197 -16.21 -0.14 9.64
CA LYS A 197 -17.31 0.37 10.46
C LYS A 197 -16.94 0.42 11.94
N GLN A 198 -16.33 -0.64 12.47
CA GLN A 198 -15.91 -0.70 13.87
C GLN A 198 -14.91 0.39 14.22
N LEU A 199 -13.92 0.63 13.34
CA LEU A 199 -12.93 1.68 13.56
C LEU A 199 -13.53 3.08 13.39
N GLU A 200 -14.41 3.31 12.41
CA GLU A 200 -15.12 4.58 12.24
C GLU A 200 -16.00 4.93 13.45
N GLU A 201 -16.74 3.95 13.99
CA GLU A 201 -17.55 4.10 15.21
C GLU A 201 -16.67 4.40 16.43
N ARG A 202 -15.49 3.78 16.53
CA ARG A 202 -14.57 3.95 17.66
C ARG A 202 -13.89 5.31 17.67
N PHE A 203 -13.40 5.76 16.50
CA PHE A 203 -12.54 6.94 16.41
C PHE A 203 -13.27 8.19 15.92
N GLY A 204 -14.44 8.07 15.32
CA GLY A 204 -15.15 9.20 14.69
C GLY A 204 -14.37 9.82 13.51
N LEU A 205 -13.46 9.06 12.89
CA LEU A 205 -12.58 9.48 11.80
C LEU A 205 -12.90 8.67 10.54
N PRO A 206 -12.66 9.23 9.34
CA PRO A 206 -12.72 8.45 8.11
C PRO A 206 -11.71 7.29 8.15
N VAL A 207 -12.15 6.09 7.81
CA VAL A 207 -11.32 4.90 7.75
C VAL A 207 -11.35 4.33 6.33
N THR A 208 -10.23 3.83 5.85
CA THR A 208 -10.12 3.11 4.56
C THR A 208 -9.40 1.80 4.82
N ILE A 209 -10.05 0.68 4.47
CA ILE A 209 -9.46 -0.65 4.56
C ILE A 209 -9.21 -1.17 3.14
N ASP A 210 -8.03 -1.74 2.90
CA ASP A 210 -7.72 -2.42 1.64
C ASP A 210 -6.79 -3.62 1.87
N ASN A 211 -6.61 -4.42 0.84
CA ASN A 211 -5.63 -5.50 0.85
C ASN A 211 -4.20 -4.94 1.04
N GLU A 212 -3.35 -5.66 1.78
CA GLU A 212 -1.97 -5.23 2.09
C GLU A 212 -1.10 -5.03 0.85
N ALA A 213 -1.27 -5.87 -0.19
CA ALA A 213 -0.50 -5.75 -1.43
C ALA A 213 -0.98 -4.55 -2.27
N ASN A 214 -2.28 -4.24 -2.27
CA ASN A 214 -2.81 -3.02 -2.85
C ASN A 214 -2.24 -1.78 -2.14
N ALA A 215 -2.22 -1.79 -0.81
CA ALA A 215 -1.58 -0.74 -0.02
C ALA A 215 -0.09 -0.63 -0.36
N GLY A 216 0.64 -1.75 -0.42
CA GLY A 216 2.05 -1.78 -0.80
C GLY A 216 2.33 -1.20 -2.18
N ALA A 217 1.48 -1.53 -3.17
CA ALA A 217 1.56 -0.96 -4.52
C ALA A 217 1.40 0.57 -4.51
N GLN A 218 0.43 1.09 -3.75
CA GLN A 218 0.23 2.53 -3.57
C GLN A 218 1.40 3.20 -2.84
N GLY A 219 1.95 2.53 -1.82
CA GLY A 219 3.13 3.01 -1.10
C GLY A 219 4.33 3.18 -2.03
N GLU A 220 4.66 2.15 -2.82
CA GLU A 220 5.77 2.20 -3.78
C GLU A 220 5.51 3.18 -4.92
N GLN A 221 4.28 3.27 -5.41
CA GLN A 221 3.91 4.25 -6.43
C GLN A 221 4.07 5.70 -5.95
N LYS A 222 3.75 5.96 -4.70
CA LYS A 222 3.76 7.32 -4.15
C LYS A 222 5.12 7.72 -3.59
N TYR A 223 5.78 6.83 -2.86
CA TYR A 223 6.95 7.17 -2.04
C TYR A 223 8.20 6.33 -2.36
N GLY A 224 8.08 5.25 -3.15
CA GLY A 224 9.14 4.28 -3.37
C GLY A 224 9.56 4.10 -4.82
N ALA A 225 9.95 2.88 -5.18
CA ALA A 225 10.53 2.48 -6.47
C ALA A 225 9.59 2.71 -7.68
N GLY A 226 8.28 2.80 -7.44
CA GLY A 226 7.25 3.02 -8.47
C GLY A 226 6.96 4.48 -8.80
N ARG A 227 7.64 5.45 -8.20
CA ARG A 227 7.35 6.89 -8.41
C ARG A 227 7.42 7.28 -9.88
N GLY A 228 6.32 7.88 -10.36
CA GLY A 228 6.21 8.39 -11.73
C GLY A 228 5.96 7.32 -12.80
N ILE A 229 6.03 6.04 -12.49
CA ILE A 229 5.82 4.94 -13.43
C ILE A 229 4.31 4.67 -13.57
N PRO A 230 3.76 4.67 -14.79
CA PRO A 230 2.31 4.56 -14.96
C PRO A 230 1.74 3.15 -14.79
N ASN A 231 2.49 2.11 -15.22
CA ASN A 231 2.02 0.73 -15.19
C ASN A 231 3.00 -0.12 -14.39
N GLN A 232 2.59 -0.56 -13.22
CA GLN A 232 3.44 -1.31 -12.32
C GLN A 232 2.67 -2.39 -11.61
N ILE A 233 3.35 -3.50 -11.30
CA ILE A 233 2.80 -4.57 -10.49
C ILE A 233 3.70 -4.74 -9.29
N TYR A 234 3.13 -4.54 -8.13
CA TYR A 234 3.78 -4.81 -6.86
C TYR A 234 3.51 -6.26 -6.45
N VAL A 235 4.56 -6.99 -6.15
CA VAL A 235 4.50 -8.38 -5.68
C VAL A 235 4.94 -8.39 -4.23
N SER A 236 3.99 -8.53 -3.32
CA SER A 236 4.21 -8.66 -1.87
C SER A 236 4.59 -10.10 -1.56
N VAL A 237 5.87 -10.36 -1.30
CA VAL A 237 6.38 -11.71 -0.98
C VAL A 237 6.67 -11.80 0.51
N GLY A 238 5.71 -12.36 1.25
CA GLY A 238 5.77 -12.63 2.68
C GLY A 238 5.33 -14.07 2.95
N ILE A 239 4.52 -14.28 3.99
CA ILE A 239 3.94 -15.59 4.35
C ILE A 239 3.29 -16.27 3.13
N GLY A 240 2.55 -15.50 2.34
CA GLY A 240 2.05 -15.86 1.01
C GLY A 240 2.57 -14.90 -0.04
N ILE A 241 1.90 -14.86 -1.20
CA ILE A 241 2.15 -13.88 -2.27
C ILE A 241 0.86 -13.13 -2.56
N GLY A 242 0.87 -11.80 -2.30
CA GLY A 242 -0.16 -10.87 -2.74
C GLY A 242 0.34 -10.01 -3.89
N THR A 243 -0.55 -9.42 -4.67
CA THR A 243 -0.15 -8.47 -5.72
C THR A 243 -1.07 -7.26 -5.78
N GLY A 244 -0.48 -6.07 -5.97
CA GLY A 244 -1.19 -4.84 -6.27
C GLY A 244 -0.89 -4.39 -7.69
N ILE A 245 -1.94 -4.09 -8.45
CA ILE A 245 -1.84 -3.78 -9.89
C ILE A 245 -2.14 -2.29 -10.08
N ILE A 246 -1.18 -1.55 -10.61
CA ILE A 246 -1.36 -0.15 -10.99
C ILE A 246 -1.35 -0.06 -12.52
N LEU A 247 -2.41 0.49 -13.10
CA LEU A 247 -2.53 0.75 -14.54
C LEU A 247 -2.85 2.23 -14.75
N ASN A 248 -2.07 2.89 -15.61
CA ASN A 248 -2.21 4.33 -15.87
C ASN A 248 -2.19 5.20 -14.59
N LYS A 249 -1.35 4.84 -13.62
CA LYS A 249 -1.20 5.46 -12.29
C LYS A 249 -2.38 5.25 -11.33
N GLU A 250 -3.33 4.41 -11.68
CA GLU A 250 -4.49 4.09 -10.85
C GLU A 250 -4.46 2.62 -10.40
N LEU A 251 -4.86 2.37 -9.15
CA LEU A 251 -4.98 1.01 -8.62
C LEU A 251 -6.13 0.28 -9.32
N TYR A 252 -5.81 -0.84 -9.95
CA TYR A 252 -6.78 -1.69 -10.61
C TYR A 252 -7.32 -2.74 -9.64
N LYS A 253 -8.59 -2.60 -9.29
CA LYS A 253 -9.28 -3.49 -8.35
C LYS A 253 -10.20 -4.52 -9.01
N GLY A 254 -10.39 -4.45 -10.34
CA GLY A 254 -11.38 -5.26 -11.04
C GLY A 254 -12.82 -4.83 -10.73
N THR A 255 -13.77 -5.69 -11.06
CA THR A 255 -15.21 -5.35 -10.93
C THR A 255 -15.71 -5.37 -9.47
N SER A 256 -15.12 -6.20 -8.62
CA SER A 256 -15.60 -6.46 -7.26
C SER A 256 -14.54 -6.17 -6.18
N GLY A 257 -13.47 -5.48 -6.52
CA GLY A 257 -12.39 -5.19 -5.58
C GLY A 257 -11.35 -6.31 -5.42
N PHE A 258 -11.50 -7.46 -6.08
CA PHE A 258 -10.74 -8.70 -5.82
C PHE A 258 -9.64 -8.98 -6.86
N SER A 259 -9.24 -7.99 -7.64
CA SER A 259 -8.12 -8.15 -8.57
C SER A 259 -6.80 -8.25 -7.81
N GLY A 260 -5.86 -9.00 -8.36
CA GLY A 260 -4.52 -9.09 -7.78
C GLY A 260 -4.25 -10.36 -6.98
N GLU A 261 -5.11 -11.37 -7.02
CA GLU A 261 -4.91 -12.67 -6.38
C GLU A 261 -3.94 -13.58 -7.18
N LEU A 262 -2.84 -12.97 -7.72
CA LEU A 262 -1.91 -13.67 -8.62
C LEU A 262 -1.05 -14.71 -7.89
N GLY A 263 -0.91 -14.64 -6.57
CA GLY A 263 -0.30 -15.69 -5.76
C GLY A 263 -0.98 -17.05 -5.90
N HIS A 264 -2.27 -17.05 -6.30
CA HIS A 264 -3.06 -18.25 -6.55
C HIS A 264 -3.09 -18.70 -8.03
N LEU A 265 -2.31 -18.06 -8.92
CA LEU A 265 -2.07 -18.61 -10.25
C LEU A 265 -1.36 -19.96 -10.15
N SER A 266 -1.86 -20.99 -10.84
CA SER A 266 -1.19 -22.28 -10.94
C SER A 266 0.06 -22.16 -11.81
N ILE A 267 1.23 -22.41 -11.24
CA ILE A 267 2.50 -22.55 -11.96
C ILE A 267 2.88 -24.02 -12.16
N GLU A 268 2.19 -24.91 -11.45
CA GLU A 268 2.31 -26.38 -11.54
C GLU A 268 0.91 -26.98 -11.65
N TYR A 269 0.54 -27.50 -12.82
CA TYR A 269 -0.82 -27.99 -13.08
C TYR A 269 -1.31 -29.02 -12.06
N ASP A 270 -0.50 -30.03 -11.76
CA ASP A 270 -0.81 -31.08 -10.77
C ASP A 270 0.05 -30.94 -9.49
N GLY A 271 0.32 -29.69 -9.10
CA GLY A 271 1.18 -29.34 -7.99
C GLY A 271 0.53 -29.50 -6.60
N LYS A 272 1.18 -28.93 -5.57
CA LYS A 272 0.74 -28.97 -4.18
C LYS A 272 -0.70 -28.44 -4.02
N PRO A 273 -1.55 -29.04 -3.16
CA PRO A 273 -2.86 -28.47 -2.84
C PRO A 273 -2.71 -27.15 -2.09
N CYS A 274 -3.51 -26.15 -2.45
CA CYS A 274 -3.55 -24.85 -1.79
C CYS A 274 -4.78 -24.71 -0.89
N SER A 275 -4.66 -23.93 0.19
CA SER A 275 -5.76 -23.61 1.10
C SER A 275 -6.94 -22.87 0.43
N CYS A 276 -6.70 -22.23 -0.74
CA CYS A 276 -7.75 -21.61 -1.54
C CYS A 276 -8.64 -22.61 -2.29
N GLY A 277 -8.32 -23.91 -2.26
CA GLY A 277 -9.03 -24.98 -2.97
C GLY A 277 -8.42 -25.32 -4.35
N ASN A 278 -7.47 -24.56 -4.84
CA ASN A 278 -6.74 -24.80 -6.09
C ASN A 278 -5.50 -25.69 -5.86
N ARG A 279 -4.79 -26.03 -6.94
CA ARG A 279 -3.53 -26.79 -6.91
C ARG A 279 -2.44 -26.01 -7.65
N GLY A 280 -1.20 -26.16 -7.15
CA GLY A 280 -0.01 -25.61 -7.81
C GLY A 280 0.09 -24.09 -7.79
N CYS A 281 -0.58 -23.42 -6.82
CA CYS A 281 -0.53 -21.98 -6.65
C CYS A 281 0.90 -21.47 -6.47
N TRP A 282 1.23 -20.36 -7.11
CA TRP A 282 2.55 -19.74 -7.12
C TRP A 282 3.13 -19.52 -5.71
N GLU A 283 2.31 -19.05 -4.76
CA GLU A 283 2.74 -18.82 -3.38
C GLU A 283 3.30 -20.10 -2.69
N LEU A 284 2.85 -21.29 -3.05
CA LEU A 284 3.32 -22.55 -2.47
C LEU A 284 4.77 -22.90 -2.84
N TYR A 285 5.36 -22.18 -3.79
CA TYR A 285 6.69 -22.43 -4.32
C TYR A 285 7.65 -21.24 -4.15
N ALA A 286 7.12 -20.01 -4.01
CA ALA A 286 7.91 -18.79 -4.08
C ALA A 286 7.73 -17.84 -2.88
N SER A 287 6.87 -18.17 -1.90
CA SER A 287 6.69 -17.36 -0.68
C SER A 287 7.77 -17.62 0.38
N GLU A 288 7.77 -16.77 1.43
CA GLU A 288 8.57 -16.99 2.64
C GLU A 288 8.26 -18.35 3.30
N ASN A 289 6.97 -18.74 3.37
CA ASN A 289 6.59 -20.05 3.87
C ASN A 289 7.19 -21.18 3.04
N ALA A 290 7.20 -21.06 1.72
CA ALA A 290 7.82 -22.05 0.84
C ALA A 290 9.34 -22.14 1.06
N LEU A 291 9.99 -21.01 1.35
CA LEU A 291 11.40 -20.96 1.72
C LEU A 291 11.64 -21.67 3.05
N LEU A 292 10.86 -21.30 4.10
CA LEU A 292 11.02 -21.86 5.45
C LEU A 292 10.69 -23.36 5.53
N GLU A 293 9.68 -23.84 4.78
CA GLU A 293 9.38 -25.27 4.66
C GLU A 293 10.61 -26.07 4.20
N ARG A 294 11.35 -25.55 3.23
CA ARG A 294 12.57 -26.20 2.72
C ARG A 294 13.77 -25.96 3.63
N ALA A 295 13.86 -24.79 4.25
CA ALA A 295 14.95 -24.41 5.14
C ALA A 295 14.97 -25.24 6.44
N SER A 296 13.79 -25.69 6.91
CA SER A 296 13.69 -26.57 8.07
C SER A 296 14.47 -27.88 7.92
N LEU A 297 14.62 -28.37 6.69
CA LEU A 297 15.45 -29.56 6.38
C LEU A 297 16.95 -29.26 6.54
N LEU A 298 17.36 -27.99 6.55
CA LEU A 298 18.72 -27.53 6.78
C LEU A 298 18.96 -27.07 8.22
N GLY A 299 17.89 -27.08 9.05
CA GLY A 299 17.93 -26.67 10.46
C GLY A 299 17.69 -25.19 10.73
N TYR A 300 17.15 -24.43 9.75
CA TYR A 300 16.79 -23.02 9.90
C TYR A 300 15.29 -22.86 10.09
N GLU A 301 14.87 -21.98 11.01
CA GLU A 301 13.46 -21.78 11.38
C GLU A 301 12.94 -20.38 11.03
N SER A 302 13.82 -19.42 10.70
CA SER A 302 13.45 -18.03 10.43
C SER A 302 14.15 -17.47 9.20
N LEU A 303 13.52 -16.44 8.60
CA LEU A 303 14.14 -15.69 7.51
C LEU A 303 15.41 -14.97 7.97
N GLU A 304 15.43 -14.49 9.21
CA GLU A 304 16.57 -13.83 9.82
C GLU A 304 17.80 -14.76 9.84
N GLU A 305 17.66 -15.97 10.35
CA GLU A 305 18.74 -16.97 10.37
C GLU A 305 19.25 -17.30 8.95
N LEU A 306 18.33 -17.42 7.99
CA LEU A 306 18.70 -17.68 6.59
C LEU A 306 19.48 -16.52 5.97
N LEU A 307 19.10 -15.28 6.25
CA LEU A 307 19.80 -14.11 5.74
C LEU A 307 21.22 -13.99 6.36
N GLU A 308 21.36 -14.30 7.65
CA GLU A 308 22.64 -14.34 8.33
C GLU A 308 23.54 -15.43 7.73
N ALA A 309 23.05 -16.66 7.59
CA ALA A 309 23.79 -17.78 6.98
C ALA A 309 24.16 -17.50 5.51
N ALA A 310 23.27 -16.88 4.74
CA ALA A 310 23.58 -16.48 3.37
C ALA A 310 24.63 -15.38 3.31
N ALA A 311 24.66 -14.45 4.28
CA ALA A 311 25.69 -13.42 4.39
C ALA A 311 27.06 -13.99 4.82
N GLU A 312 27.07 -15.15 5.48
CA GLU A 312 28.26 -15.94 5.80
C GLU A 312 28.67 -16.94 4.69
N ASP A 313 28.05 -16.78 3.50
CA ASP A 313 28.31 -17.62 2.31
C ASP A 313 27.98 -19.12 2.48
N ASP A 314 26.97 -19.51 3.31
CA ASP A 314 26.45 -20.88 3.29
C ASP A 314 25.85 -21.18 1.91
N GLU A 315 26.60 -21.93 1.10
CA GLU A 315 26.22 -22.26 -0.28
C GLU A 315 24.87 -22.99 -0.36
N ARG A 316 24.49 -23.78 0.65
CA ARG A 316 23.19 -24.50 0.68
C ARG A 316 22.03 -23.54 0.84
N VAL A 317 22.18 -22.53 1.71
CA VAL A 317 21.19 -21.49 1.94
C VAL A 317 21.09 -20.56 0.71
N VAL A 318 22.21 -20.13 0.14
CA VAL A 318 22.25 -19.36 -1.09
C VAL A 318 21.59 -20.11 -2.25
N ALA A 319 21.88 -21.42 -2.42
CA ALA A 319 21.23 -22.23 -3.44
C ALA A 319 19.72 -22.38 -3.21
N LEU A 320 19.29 -22.51 -1.95
CA LEU A 320 17.88 -22.58 -1.58
C LEU A 320 17.16 -21.27 -1.93
N ILE A 321 17.71 -20.11 -1.55
CA ILE A 321 17.14 -18.78 -1.87
C ILE A 321 17.06 -18.59 -3.40
N ARG A 322 18.09 -18.98 -4.15
CA ARG A 322 18.07 -18.95 -5.63
C ARG A 322 16.95 -19.81 -6.21
N SER A 323 16.74 -21.01 -5.68
CA SER A 323 15.65 -21.88 -6.15
C SER A 323 14.26 -21.28 -5.92
N ILE A 324 14.07 -20.50 -4.84
CA ILE A 324 12.85 -19.69 -4.64
C ILE A 324 12.78 -18.59 -5.70
N GLY A 325 13.91 -17.97 -6.03
CA GLY A 325 14.01 -16.95 -7.10
C GLY A 325 13.56 -17.48 -8.46
N ASP A 326 13.90 -18.73 -8.81
CA ASP A 326 13.46 -19.36 -10.06
C ASP A 326 11.93 -19.47 -10.14
N TYR A 327 11.27 -19.94 -9.07
CA TYR A 327 9.81 -20.00 -9.00
C TYR A 327 9.16 -18.60 -8.95
N LEU A 328 9.79 -17.66 -8.24
CA LEU A 328 9.33 -16.28 -8.18
C LEU A 328 9.37 -15.65 -9.58
N GLY A 329 10.47 -15.83 -10.30
CA GLY A 329 10.64 -15.35 -11.67
C GLY A 329 9.69 -16.01 -12.67
N ALA A 330 9.35 -17.31 -12.48
CA ALA A 330 8.36 -17.98 -13.33
C ALA A 330 6.97 -17.34 -13.21
N GLY A 331 6.51 -17.04 -12.00
CA GLY A 331 5.25 -16.32 -11.79
C GLY A 331 5.29 -14.89 -12.32
N ILE A 332 6.39 -14.17 -12.10
CA ILE A 332 6.59 -12.82 -12.65
C ILE A 332 6.55 -12.84 -14.19
N ALA A 333 7.14 -13.82 -14.83
CA ALA A 333 7.07 -13.95 -16.28
C ALA A 333 5.64 -14.10 -16.80
N ASN A 334 4.78 -14.85 -16.11
CA ASN A 334 3.35 -14.96 -16.44
C ASN A 334 2.67 -13.59 -16.32
N ILE A 335 2.94 -12.85 -15.25
CA ILE A 335 2.42 -11.49 -15.02
C ILE A 335 2.86 -10.55 -16.15
N VAL A 336 4.12 -10.57 -16.52
CA VAL A 336 4.69 -9.75 -17.59
C VAL A 336 4.02 -10.06 -18.93
N ASN A 337 3.84 -11.34 -19.25
CA ASN A 337 3.19 -11.75 -20.51
C ASN A 337 1.70 -11.36 -20.56
N VAL A 338 1.01 -11.21 -19.43
CA VAL A 338 -0.42 -10.84 -19.35
C VAL A 338 -0.61 -9.34 -19.32
N PHE A 339 0.12 -8.62 -18.46
CA PHE A 339 -0.12 -7.19 -18.19
C PHE A 339 0.81 -6.25 -18.93
N ASN A 340 1.95 -6.72 -19.42
CA ASN A 340 2.98 -5.90 -20.07
C ASN A 340 3.29 -4.61 -19.29
N PRO A 341 3.67 -4.70 -17.99
CA PRO A 341 3.91 -3.53 -17.16
C PRO A 341 5.25 -2.86 -17.52
N ASP A 342 5.41 -1.59 -17.11
CA ASP A 342 6.70 -0.89 -17.20
C ASP A 342 7.70 -1.43 -16.14
N VAL A 343 7.17 -1.90 -14.99
CA VAL A 343 7.97 -2.43 -13.88
C VAL A 343 7.20 -3.46 -13.06
N VAL A 344 7.91 -4.46 -12.57
CA VAL A 344 7.48 -5.34 -11.47
C VAL A 344 8.33 -5.02 -10.26
N ILE A 345 7.68 -4.73 -9.11
CA ILE A 345 8.35 -4.37 -7.85
C ILE A 345 8.14 -5.50 -6.85
N ILE A 346 9.23 -6.13 -6.42
CA ILE A 346 9.22 -7.20 -5.41
C ILE A 346 9.39 -6.56 -4.04
N GLY A 347 8.40 -6.73 -3.18
CA GLY A 347 8.38 -6.11 -1.85
C GLY A 347 8.11 -7.09 -0.71
N ASN A 348 7.82 -6.51 0.47
CA ASN A 348 7.63 -7.20 1.72
C ASN A 348 8.93 -7.88 2.20
N ARG A 349 8.85 -8.82 3.15
CA ARG A 349 9.98 -9.41 3.89
C ARG A 349 11.04 -10.04 2.99
N MET A 350 10.62 -10.73 1.92
CA MET A 350 11.55 -11.38 0.99
C MET A 350 12.39 -10.39 0.17
N SER A 351 12.02 -9.12 0.10
CA SER A 351 12.88 -8.09 -0.51
C SER A 351 14.23 -7.93 0.21
N ARG A 352 14.33 -8.35 1.47
CA ARG A 352 15.59 -8.37 2.24
C ARG A 352 16.61 -9.36 1.67
N ALA A 353 16.14 -10.38 0.94
CA ALA A 353 16.99 -11.36 0.26
C ALA A 353 17.36 -10.97 -1.19
N ALA A 354 17.12 -9.71 -1.58
CA ALA A 354 17.24 -9.21 -2.96
C ALA A 354 18.56 -9.64 -3.64
N GLN A 355 19.70 -9.48 -2.98
CA GLN A 355 21.01 -9.78 -3.57
C GLN A 355 21.20 -11.25 -4.02
N TRP A 356 20.48 -12.19 -3.39
CA TRP A 356 20.52 -13.61 -3.76
C TRP A 356 19.36 -14.04 -4.67
N LEU A 357 18.19 -13.34 -4.56
CA LEU A 357 17.01 -13.61 -5.37
C LEU A 357 17.11 -13.02 -6.78
N GLU A 358 17.63 -11.79 -6.90
CA GLU A 358 17.59 -11.02 -8.15
C GLU A 358 18.18 -11.75 -9.36
N PRO A 359 19.37 -12.40 -9.27
CA PRO A 359 19.94 -13.08 -10.41
C PRO A 359 19.07 -14.24 -10.93
N ALA A 360 18.45 -15.02 -10.02
CA ALA A 360 17.60 -16.15 -10.38
C ALA A 360 16.24 -15.66 -10.96
N VAL A 361 15.63 -14.65 -10.32
CA VAL A 361 14.41 -14.03 -10.81
C VAL A 361 14.60 -13.46 -12.20
N GLN A 362 15.68 -12.69 -12.42
CA GLN A 362 15.98 -12.11 -13.74
C GLN A 362 16.20 -13.17 -14.81
N ALA A 363 16.98 -14.21 -14.51
CA ALA A 363 17.23 -15.31 -15.43
C ALA A 363 15.94 -16.07 -15.82
N ALA A 364 15.08 -16.35 -14.84
CA ALA A 364 13.81 -17.02 -15.08
C ALA A 364 12.85 -16.16 -15.92
N VAL A 365 12.79 -14.85 -15.66
CA VAL A 365 11.97 -13.91 -16.45
C VAL A 365 12.51 -13.79 -17.87
N ASP A 366 13.83 -13.65 -18.06
CA ASP A 366 14.44 -13.55 -19.36
C ASP A 366 14.23 -14.80 -20.23
N GLN A 367 14.19 -15.97 -19.60
CA GLN A 367 13.93 -17.23 -20.29
C GLN A 367 12.47 -17.40 -20.71
N ARG A 368 11.51 -16.86 -19.94
CA ARG A 368 10.07 -17.19 -20.03
C ARG A 368 9.21 -16.09 -20.62
N THR A 369 9.73 -14.88 -20.76
CA THR A 369 8.99 -13.77 -21.37
C THR A 369 9.31 -13.61 -22.85
N LEU A 370 8.36 -13.06 -23.60
CA LEU A 370 8.58 -12.73 -25.00
C LEU A 370 9.66 -11.65 -25.14
N PRO A 371 10.50 -11.69 -26.20
CA PRO A 371 11.64 -10.75 -26.37
C PRO A 371 11.24 -9.27 -26.24
N TYR A 372 10.11 -8.90 -26.84
CA TYR A 372 9.62 -7.50 -26.85
C TYR A 372 9.25 -6.97 -25.45
N HIS A 373 8.84 -7.84 -24.51
CA HIS A 373 8.57 -7.45 -23.13
C HIS A 373 9.86 -7.15 -22.38
N ARG A 374 10.91 -7.96 -22.60
CA ARG A 374 12.21 -7.82 -21.91
C ARG A 374 12.92 -6.50 -22.18
N GLU A 375 12.74 -5.92 -23.39
CA GLU A 375 13.41 -4.68 -23.78
C GLU A 375 12.97 -3.46 -22.96
N ARG A 376 11.77 -3.49 -22.37
CA ARG A 376 11.16 -2.32 -21.72
C ARG A 376 10.83 -2.51 -20.25
N MET A 377 10.52 -3.74 -19.84
CA MET A 377 10.15 -4.07 -18.47
C MET A 377 11.38 -4.14 -17.57
N ARG A 378 11.23 -3.66 -16.35
CA ARG A 378 12.26 -3.74 -15.30
C ARG A 378 11.74 -4.52 -14.11
N ILE A 379 12.64 -5.24 -13.43
CA ILE A 379 12.39 -5.82 -12.12
C ILE A 379 13.10 -4.93 -11.11
N LEU A 380 12.39 -4.47 -10.09
CA LEU A 380 12.93 -3.68 -9.00
C LEU A 380 12.57 -4.34 -7.68
N PHE A 381 13.35 -4.07 -6.66
CA PHE A 381 12.98 -4.37 -5.28
C PHE A 381 12.42 -3.11 -4.62
N ALA A 382 11.49 -3.30 -3.70
CA ALA A 382 10.80 -2.23 -2.99
C ALA A 382 11.79 -1.31 -2.28
N GLU A 383 11.72 -0.01 -2.58
CA GLU A 383 12.54 1.02 -1.92
C GLU A 383 12.13 1.20 -0.46
N LEU A 384 10.83 1.06 -0.17
CA LEU A 384 10.27 1.15 1.17
C LEU A 384 10.40 -0.17 1.96
N LYS A 385 10.88 -1.23 1.31
CA LYS A 385 11.09 -2.56 1.92
C LYS A 385 9.80 -3.12 2.53
N ASP A 386 9.84 -3.40 3.83
CA ASP A 386 8.72 -3.92 4.61
C ASP A 386 7.75 -2.82 5.11
N GLN A 387 8.00 -1.55 4.75
CA GLN A 387 7.12 -0.41 5.07
C GLN A 387 6.16 -0.04 3.93
N SER A 388 6.21 -0.71 2.78
CA SER A 388 5.40 -0.35 1.61
C SER A 388 3.91 -0.34 1.93
N ALA A 389 3.40 -1.36 2.62
CA ALA A 389 1.98 -1.50 2.97
C ALA A 389 1.52 -0.41 3.96
N VAL A 390 2.25 -0.18 5.04
CA VAL A 390 1.87 0.83 6.06
C VAL A 390 1.91 2.24 5.49
N ARG A 391 2.87 2.56 4.62
CA ARG A 391 2.93 3.86 3.93
C ARG A 391 1.80 4.04 2.92
N GLY A 392 1.47 3.00 2.19
CA GLY A 392 0.32 3.02 1.28
C GLY A 392 -1.00 3.14 2.01
N ALA A 393 -1.15 2.46 3.14
CA ALA A 393 -2.31 2.62 4.02
C ALA A 393 -2.45 4.06 4.50
N ALA A 394 -1.38 4.69 4.99
CA ALA A 394 -1.39 6.11 5.35
C ALA A 394 -1.78 7.02 4.16
N TYR A 395 -1.28 6.71 2.96
CA TYR A 395 -1.65 7.43 1.75
C TYR A 395 -3.14 7.33 1.42
N TYR A 396 -3.82 6.20 1.67
CA TYR A 396 -5.27 6.11 1.50
C TYR A 396 -6.01 7.16 2.34
N ALA A 397 -5.66 7.32 3.61
CA ALA A 397 -6.27 8.32 4.48
C ALA A 397 -6.05 9.76 3.95
N ILE A 398 -4.82 10.08 3.53
CA ILE A 398 -4.47 11.38 2.94
C ILE A 398 -5.26 11.60 1.64
N SER A 399 -5.31 10.59 0.75
CA SER A 399 -6.02 10.67 -0.52
C SER A 399 -7.51 10.87 -0.34
N THR A 400 -8.12 10.17 0.63
CA THR A 400 -9.53 10.32 1.00
C THR A 400 -9.83 11.73 1.49
N PHE A 401 -8.96 12.32 2.31
CA PHE A 401 -9.09 13.71 2.76
C PHE A 401 -9.07 14.70 1.58
N PHE A 402 -8.08 14.59 0.69
CA PHE A 402 -8.03 15.46 -0.49
C PHE A 402 -9.19 15.25 -1.45
N SER A 403 -9.69 14.04 -1.57
CA SER A 403 -10.87 13.72 -2.38
C SER A 403 -12.13 14.45 -1.88
N LYS A 404 -12.32 14.53 -0.56
CA LYS A 404 -13.41 15.30 0.07
C LYS A 404 -13.27 16.79 -0.17
N ILE A 405 -12.07 17.36 -0.04
CA ILE A 405 -11.81 18.76 -0.37
C ILE A 405 -12.15 19.06 -1.84
N LYS A 406 -11.75 18.16 -2.77
CA LYS A 406 -12.02 18.30 -4.21
C LYS A 406 -13.52 18.17 -4.51
N SER A 407 -14.26 17.29 -3.84
CA SER A 407 -15.71 17.12 -3.99
C SER A 407 -16.54 18.17 -3.22
N GLY A 408 -15.92 18.83 -2.23
CA GLY A 408 -16.55 19.85 -1.39
C GLY A 408 -17.57 19.30 -0.40
N GLN A 409 -17.30 18.09 0.08
CA GLN A 409 -18.00 17.47 1.20
C GLN A 409 -17.34 17.83 2.53
#